data_2eb3479c848499d45811b413b1a50943
#
_entry.id   2eb3479c848499d45811b413b1a50943
#
_cell.length_a   1.000
_cell.length_b   1.000
_cell.length_c   1.000
_cell.angle_alpha   90.00
_cell.angle_beta   90.00
_cell.angle_gamma   90.00
#
_symmetry.space_group_name_H-M   'P 1'
#
loop_
_entity.id
_entity.type
_entity.pdbx_description
1 polymer ?
#
loop_
_entity_poly.entity_id
_entity_poly.type
_entity_poly.pdbx_seq_one_letter_code
_entity_poly.pdbx_strand_id
1 'polypeptide(L)'
;MLKKAGESTGLEFNSPAHGNWNIVHTGMLLPESIQIYVCADNCMRGVVLTAAEMNAADRFSFVIVEEEDLLNGNLEDVTIEGVTDVLRKRKDHPKAVLLFTVCLHHFLGCDLERVYEELEARFPDIFFVRCYMDPIMQKHGLTPDQKLRKAIYDGLKVREENPKAVTILGSDFALDETSDIRRLLKWKHIEVKELPECNSWKSYQELADSKIFIACYPPGKYGLECQAERLRKKALYLPGSFDYDEIIRPVSYTHLRAHETLRHL
;
A
#
# COMPACT_ATOMS: atom_id res chain seq x y z
N MET A 1 13.46 -11.20 25.14
CA MET A 1 12.04 -10.81 25.39
C MET A 1 11.88 -9.42 24.83
N LEU A 2 11.42 -9.30 23.60
CA LEU A 2 11.02 -8.02 23.02
C LEU A 2 9.71 -7.63 23.73
N LYS A 3 9.75 -6.53 24.49
CA LYS A 3 8.51 -5.89 24.93
C LYS A 3 7.68 -5.66 23.68
N LYS A 4 6.41 -6.13 23.67
CA LYS A 4 5.40 -5.67 22.73
C LYS A 4 5.57 -4.17 22.67
N ALA A 5 5.70 -3.64 21.45
CA ALA A 5 5.68 -2.20 21.23
C ALA A 5 4.43 -1.69 21.95
N GLY A 6 4.63 -0.93 23.02
CA GLY A 6 3.54 -0.45 23.84
C GLY A 6 2.59 0.33 22.96
N GLU A 7 1.32 0.25 23.26
CA GLU A 7 0.35 1.20 22.74
C GLU A 7 0.93 2.59 23.01
N SER A 8 1.11 3.37 21.95
CA SER A 8 1.56 4.75 22.08
C SER A 8 0.56 5.46 23.01
N THR A 9 1.06 5.98 24.11
CA THR A 9 0.22 6.75 25.06
C THR A 9 0.08 8.21 24.63
N GLY A 10 0.73 8.60 23.54
CA GLY A 10 0.76 9.93 22.97
C GLY A 10 -0.15 10.12 21.76
N LEU A 11 -0.29 11.37 21.33
CA LEU A 11 -0.93 11.72 20.07
C LEU A 11 0.03 11.43 18.92
N GLU A 12 -0.34 10.50 18.05
CA GLU A 12 0.38 10.22 16.80
C GLU A 12 -0.14 11.11 15.68
N PHE A 13 0.78 11.70 14.91
CA PHE A 13 0.40 12.42 13.70
C PHE A 13 -0.13 11.43 12.66
N ASN A 14 -1.27 11.79 12.09
CA ASN A 14 -1.83 11.06 10.96
C ASN A 14 -2.19 12.05 9.85
N SER A 15 -2.06 11.61 8.58
CA SER A 15 -2.41 12.46 7.46
C SER A 15 -3.87 12.91 7.54
N PRO A 16 -4.19 14.18 7.24
CA PRO A 16 -5.56 14.65 7.18
C PRO A 16 -6.35 14.05 6.00
N ALA A 17 -5.67 13.45 5.04
CA ALA A 17 -6.29 12.75 3.92
C ALA A 17 -6.86 11.40 4.38
N HIS A 18 -7.97 11.45 5.08
CA HIS A 18 -8.71 10.27 5.52
C HIS A 18 -10.02 10.15 4.77
N GLY A 19 -10.40 8.95 4.50
CA GLY A 19 -11.67 8.60 3.93
C GLY A 19 -11.54 7.53 2.86
N ASN A 20 -12.67 7.05 2.37
CA ASN A 20 -12.73 5.98 1.37
C ASN A 20 -12.04 6.35 0.04
N TRP A 21 -11.94 7.61 -0.26
CA TRP A 21 -11.36 8.12 -1.51
C TRP A 21 -9.84 8.22 -1.48
N ASN A 22 -9.22 8.27 -0.31
CA ASN A 22 -7.76 8.27 -0.20
C ASN A 22 -7.13 7.00 -0.78
N ILE A 23 -7.82 5.86 -0.72
CA ILE A 23 -7.34 4.60 -1.29
C ILE A 23 -7.08 4.69 -2.80
N VAL A 24 -7.85 5.53 -3.51
CA VAL A 24 -7.67 5.78 -4.95
C VAL A 24 -6.32 6.45 -5.20
N HIS A 25 -5.99 7.49 -4.42
CA HIS A 25 -4.71 8.20 -4.50
C HIS A 25 -3.54 7.30 -4.09
N THR A 26 -3.67 6.60 -2.97
CA THR A 26 -2.64 5.66 -2.49
C THR A 26 -2.35 4.57 -3.53
N GLY A 27 -3.39 4.06 -4.22
CA GLY A 27 -3.23 3.09 -5.30
C GLY A 27 -2.42 3.63 -6.49
N MET A 28 -2.48 4.94 -6.76
CA MET A 28 -1.73 5.58 -7.84
C MET A 28 -0.22 5.60 -7.62
N LEU A 29 0.24 5.39 -6.40
CA LEU A 29 1.67 5.33 -6.07
C LEU A 29 2.38 4.11 -6.67
N LEU A 30 1.64 3.03 -6.93
CA LEU A 30 2.23 1.82 -7.52
C LEU A 30 2.54 2.08 -9.00
N PRO A 31 3.81 2.07 -9.41
CA PRO A 31 4.18 2.37 -10.79
C PRO A 31 3.79 1.22 -11.74
N GLU A 32 3.65 1.54 -13.00
CA GLU A 32 3.28 0.59 -14.07
C GLU A 32 2.01 -0.23 -13.73
N SER A 33 1.06 0.39 -13.00
CA SER A 33 -0.19 -0.21 -12.58
C SER A 33 -1.40 0.51 -13.16
N ILE A 34 -2.51 -0.21 -13.17
CA ILE A 34 -3.84 0.34 -13.44
C ILE A 34 -4.77 0.01 -12.29
N GLN A 35 -5.84 0.77 -12.18
CA GLN A 35 -6.92 0.52 -11.23
C GLN A 35 -8.18 0.09 -11.97
N ILE A 36 -8.74 -1.05 -11.59
CA ILE A 36 -10.02 -1.55 -12.12
C ILE A 36 -11.03 -1.57 -10.98
N TYR A 37 -12.17 -0.94 -11.21
CA TYR A 37 -13.26 -0.85 -10.25
C TYR A 37 -14.42 -1.70 -10.75
N VAL A 38 -14.83 -2.69 -9.94
CA VAL A 38 -15.99 -3.53 -10.20
C VAL A 38 -17.11 -3.06 -9.31
N CYS A 39 -18.07 -2.32 -9.85
CA CYS A 39 -19.09 -1.65 -9.04
C CYS A 39 -20.34 -1.28 -9.87
N ALA A 40 -21.40 -0.94 -9.17
CA ALA A 40 -22.55 -0.31 -9.80
C ALA A 40 -22.19 1.13 -10.26
N ASP A 41 -22.88 1.61 -11.28
CA ASP A 41 -22.65 2.91 -11.91
C ASP A 41 -22.58 4.08 -10.91
N ASN A 42 -23.45 4.10 -9.93
CA ASN A 42 -23.48 5.13 -8.90
C ASN A 42 -22.20 5.22 -8.04
N CYS A 43 -21.46 4.11 -7.90
CA CYS A 43 -20.24 4.07 -7.09
C CYS A 43 -19.03 4.69 -7.81
N MET A 44 -19.10 4.87 -9.13
CA MET A 44 -17.97 5.35 -9.94
C MET A 44 -17.73 6.85 -9.86
N ARG A 45 -18.76 7.64 -9.58
CA ARG A 45 -18.69 9.11 -9.71
C ARG A 45 -17.48 9.73 -9.03
N GLY A 46 -17.21 9.36 -7.78
CA GLY A 46 -16.06 9.89 -7.04
C GLY A 46 -14.74 9.45 -7.64
N VAL A 47 -14.66 8.19 -8.09
CA VAL A 47 -13.44 7.64 -8.71
C VAL A 47 -13.15 8.34 -10.05
N VAL A 48 -14.15 8.56 -10.88
CA VAL A 48 -14.02 9.26 -12.17
C VAL A 48 -13.55 10.70 -11.94
N LEU A 49 -14.12 11.40 -10.97
CA LEU A 49 -13.67 12.76 -10.62
C LEU A 49 -12.22 12.76 -10.14
N THR A 50 -11.84 11.84 -9.28
CA THR A 50 -10.45 11.70 -8.81
C THR A 50 -9.49 11.41 -9.98
N ALA A 51 -9.85 10.50 -10.88
CA ALA A 51 -9.04 10.20 -12.06
C ALA A 51 -8.84 11.45 -12.95
N ALA A 52 -9.88 12.27 -13.10
CA ALA A 52 -9.82 13.51 -13.86
C ALA A 52 -8.94 14.56 -13.15
N GLU A 53 -9.09 14.74 -11.83
CA GLU A 53 -8.28 15.66 -11.04
C GLU A 53 -6.79 15.31 -11.08
N MET A 54 -6.47 14.02 -11.09
CA MET A 54 -5.09 13.52 -11.18
C MET A 54 -4.55 13.51 -12.62
N ASN A 55 -5.34 13.87 -13.62
CA ASN A 55 -5.02 13.71 -15.03
C ASN A 55 -4.50 12.30 -15.38
N ALA A 56 -5.16 11.29 -14.83
CA ALA A 56 -4.74 9.88 -14.88
C ALA A 56 -5.86 8.95 -15.36
N ALA A 57 -6.80 9.46 -16.15
CA ALA A 57 -7.95 8.69 -16.61
C ALA A 57 -7.57 7.41 -17.39
N ASP A 58 -6.41 7.40 -18.04
CA ASP A 58 -5.85 6.26 -18.75
C ASP A 58 -5.46 5.10 -17.83
N ARG A 59 -5.24 5.36 -16.54
CA ARG A 59 -4.92 4.36 -15.52
C ARG A 59 -6.15 3.79 -14.80
N PHE A 60 -7.35 4.23 -15.17
CA PHE A 60 -8.59 3.78 -14.55
C PHE A 60 -9.47 3.03 -15.56
N SER A 61 -10.10 1.96 -15.10
CA SER A 61 -11.07 1.20 -15.86
C SER A 61 -12.20 0.74 -14.94
N PHE A 62 -13.35 0.46 -15.53
CA PHE A 62 -14.55 0.10 -14.80
C PHE A 62 -15.19 -1.16 -15.38
N VAL A 63 -15.67 -2.02 -14.50
CA VAL A 63 -16.58 -3.12 -14.81
C VAL A 63 -17.90 -2.80 -14.11
N ILE A 64 -18.92 -2.54 -14.91
CA ILE A 64 -20.22 -2.18 -14.37
C ILE A 64 -20.97 -3.46 -14.00
N VAL A 65 -21.49 -3.48 -12.80
CA VAL A 65 -22.36 -4.53 -12.28
C VAL A 65 -23.79 -4.03 -12.39
N GLU A 66 -24.58 -4.71 -13.21
CA GLU A 66 -25.99 -4.39 -13.42
C GLU A 66 -26.87 -5.12 -12.40
N GLU A 67 -28.11 -4.66 -12.25
CA GLU A 67 -29.08 -5.28 -11.34
C GLU A 67 -29.36 -6.75 -11.71
N GLU A 68 -29.39 -7.06 -13.01
CA GLU A 68 -29.58 -8.42 -13.52
C GLU A 68 -28.44 -9.37 -13.06
N ASP A 69 -27.20 -8.89 -13.02
CA ASP A 69 -26.05 -9.67 -12.53
C ASP A 69 -26.22 -10.07 -11.07
N LEU A 70 -26.75 -9.14 -10.25
CA LEU A 70 -26.99 -9.39 -8.84
C LEU A 70 -28.13 -10.40 -8.64
N LEU A 71 -29.18 -10.31 -9.44
CA LEU A 71 -30.34 -11.22 -9.39
C LEU A 71 -29.95 -12.64 -9.84
N ASN A 72 -29.06 -12.76 -10.81
CA ASN A 72 -28.59 -14.04 -11.33
C ASN A 72 -27.51 -14.69 -10.45
N GLY A 73 -26.94 -13.97 -9.48
CA GLY A 73 -25.92 -14.49 -8.58
C GLY A 73 -24.60 -14.83 -9.30
N ASN A 74 -24.24 -14.07 -10.35
CA ASN A 74 -23.05 -14.33 -11.17
C ASN A 74 -21.94 -13.28 -10.99
N LEU A 75 -21.88 -12.65 -9.83
CA LEU A 75 -20.98 -11.52 -9.56
C LEU A 75 -19.48 -11.90 -9.73
N GLU A 76 -19.10 -13.12 -9.38
CA GLU A 76 -17.76 -13.66 -9.61
C GLU A 76 -17.42 -13.68 -11.10
N ASP A 77 -18.31 -14.25 -11.90
CA ASP A 77 -18.09 -14.39 -13.35
C ASP A 77 -18.07 -13.03 -14.05
N VAL A 78 -18.96 -12.11 -13.66
CA VAL A 78 -18.97 -10.72 -14.16
C VAL A 78 -17.65 -10.03 -13.82
N THR A 79 -17.14 -10.24 -12.61
CA THR A 79 -15.84 -9.67 -12.18
C THR A 79 -14.69 -10.26 -13.01
N ILE A 80 -14.62 -11.57 -13.13
CA ILE A 80 -13.54 -12.27 -13.84
C ILE A 80 -13.54 -11.89 -15.33
N GLU A 81 -14.69 -12.00 -16.00
CA GLU A 81 -14.79 -11.73 -17.43
C GLU A 81 -14.64 -10.24 -17.74
N GLY A 82 -15.22 -9.36 -16.91
CA GLY A 82 -15.08 -7.91 -17.07
C GLY A 82 -13.64 -7.45 -16.94
N VAL A 83 -12.90 -7.92 -15.91
CA VAL A 83 -11.49 -7.62 -15.74
C VAL A 83 -10.65 -8.21 -16.89
N THR A 84 -10.97 -9.43 -17.32
CA THR A 84 -10.32 -10.08 -18.47
C THR A 84 -10.49 -9.26 -19.74
N ASP A 85 -11.71 -8.78 -20.01
CA ASP A 85 -12.03 -7.97 -21.19
C ASP A 85 -11.29 -6.63 -21.18
N VAL A 86 -11.25 -5.95 -20.01
CA VAL A 86 -10.46 -4.72 -19.81
C VAL A 86 -9.01 -4.97 -20.17
N LEU A 87 -8.39 -5.99 -19.61
CA LEU A 87 -6.96 -6.28 -19.81
C LEU A 87 -6.63 -6.66 -21.24
N ARG A 88 -7.50 -7.44 -21.92
CA ARG A 88 -7.31 -7.83 -23.32
C ARG A 88 -7.43 -6.68 -24.30
N LYS A 89 -8.24 -5.67 -23.99
CA LYS A 89 -8.43 -4.47 -24.84
C LYS A 89 -7.30 -3.46 -24.71
N ARG A 90 -6.49 -3.55 -23.65
CA ARG A 90 -5.36 -2.62 -23.44
C ARG A 90 -4.21 -2.97 -24.36
N LYS A 91 -3.54 -1.92 -24.84
CA LYS A 91 -2.30 -2.05 -25.63
C LYS A 91 -1.05 -2.10 -24.75
N ASP A 92 -1.12 -1.48 -23.58
CA ASP A 92 -0.10 -1.52 -22.55
C ASP A 92 -0.27 -2.79 -21.70
N HIS A 93 0.83 -3.30 -21.19
CA HIS A 93 0.83 -4.48 -20.31
C HIS A 93 1.22 -4.03 -18.90
N PRO A 94 0.25 -3.71 -18.03
CA PRO A 94 0.53 -3.27 -16.68
C PRO A 94 1.24 -4.38 -15.90
N LYS A 95 2.14 -4.00 -15.00
CA LYS A 95 2.82 -4.91 -14.08
C LYS A 95 1.95 -5.26 -12.87
N ALA A 96 1.02 -4.38 -12.55
CA ALA A 96 0.06 -4.61 -11.48
C ALA A 96 -1.33 -4.09 -11.84
N VAL A 97 -2.33 -4.74 -11.28
CA VAL A 97 -3.74 -4.34 -11.34
C VAL A 97 -4.24 -4.20 -9.92
N LEU A 98 -4.64 -3.00 -9.55
CA LEU A 98 -5.37 -2.77 -8.30
C LEU A 98 -6.85 -3.03 -8.59
N LEU A 99 -7.34 -4.18 -8.15
CA LEU A 99 -8.73 -4.59 -8.35
C LEU A 99 -9.56 -4.15 -7.15
N PHE A 100 -10.37 -3.11 -7.36
CA PHE A 100 -11.25 -2.56 -6.35
C PHE A 100 -12.62 -3.23 -6.39
N THR A 101 -12.95 -3.93 -5.32
CA THR A 101 -14.30 -4.44 -5.06
C THR A 101 -15.03 -3.51 -4.09
N VAL A 102 -16.35 -3.50 -4.17
CA VAL A 102 -17.22 -2.62 -3.37
C VAL A 102 -18.10 -3.42 -2.43
N CYS A 103 -18.90 -2.73 -1.63
CA CYS A 103 -19.80 -3.34 -0.65
C CYS A 103 -20.73 -4.44 -1.21
N LEU A 104 -21.09 -4.40 -2.49
CA LEU A 104 -21.90 -5.45 -3.14
C LEU A 104 -21.25 -6.82 -3.02
N HIS A 105 -19.95 -6.94 -3.25
CA HIS A 105 -19.21 -8.19 -3.13
C HIS A 105 -19.28 -8.75 -1.71
N HIS A 106 -19.21 -7.87 -0.72
CA HIS A 106 -19.30 -8.26 0.69
C HIS A 106 -20.71 -8.71 1.07
N PHE A 107 -21.74 -7.94 0.68
CA PHE A 107 -23.13 -8.26 1.03
C PHE A 107 -23.64 -9.54 0.38
N LEU A 108 -23.21 -9.83 -0.83
CA LEU A 108 -23.63 -11.02 -1.57
C LEU A 108 -22.74 -12.25 -1.29
N GLY A 109 -21.70 -12.09 -0.45
CA GLY A 109 -20.80 -13.18 -0.13
C GLY A 109 -19.99 -13.69 -1.31
N CYS A 110 -19.61 -12.78 -2.22
CA CYS A 110 -18.82 -13.08 -3.40
C CYS A 110 -17.51 -13.84 -3.02
N ASP A 111 -17.24 -14.94 -3.70
CA ASP A 111 -16.00 -15.72 -3.53
C ASP A 111 -14.84 -15.01 -4.24
N LEU A 112 -14.26 -14.04 -3.54
CA LEU A 112 -13.13 -13.28 -4.04
C LEU A 112 -11.86 -14.13 -4.20
N GLU A 113 -11.68 -15.19 -3.42
CA GLU A 113 -10.51 -16.08 -3.60
C GLU A 113 -10.58 -16.75 -4.97
N ARG A 114 -11.71 -17.32 -5.35
CA ARG A 114 -11.95 -17.85 -6.71
C ARG A 114 -11.67 -16.80 -7.79
N VAL A 115 -12.14 -15.57 -7.58
CA VAL A 115 -11.92 -14.47 -8.55
C VAL A 115 -10.43 -14.22 -8.76
N TYR A 116 -9.66 -14.09 -7.67
CA TYR A 116 -8.22 -13.83 -7.78
C TYR A 116 -7.45 -15.03 -8.35
N GLU A 117 -7.75 -16.25 -7.92
CA GLU A 117 -7.12 -17.47 -8.46
C GLU A 117 -7.29 -17.59 -9.97
N GLU A 118 -8.51 -17.32 -10.47
CA GLU A 118 -8.80 -17.36 -11.89
C GLU A 118 -8.10 -16.25 -12.68
N LEU A 119 -8.08 -15.02 -12.16
CA LEU A 119 -7.40 -13.90 -12.80
C LEU A 119 -5.88 -14.08 -12.82
N GLU A 120 -5.28 -14.56 -11.72
CA GLU A 120 -3.86 -14.86 -11.63
C GLU A 120 -3.45 -16.00 -12.58
N ALA A 121 -4.32 -17.00 -12.76
CA ALA A 121 -4.10 -18.08 -13.73
C ALA A 121 -4.16 -17.57 -15.18
N ARG A 122 -5.06 -16.63 -15.49
CA ARG A 122 -5.19 -16.03 -16.83
C ARG A 122 -4.08 -15.05 -17.17
N PHE A 123 -3.55 -14.35 -16.15
CA PHE A 123 -2.55 -13.29 -16.31
C PHE A 123 -1.39 -13.47 -15.32
N PRO A 124 -0.56 -14.51 -15.48
CA PRO A 124 0.49 -14.87 -14.51
C PRO A 124 1.61 -13.83 -14.38
N ASP A 125 1.73 -12.91 -15.34
CA ASP A 125 2.74 -11.84 -15.34
C ASP A 125 2.25 -10.55 -14.67
N ILE A 126 0.97 -10.51 -14.23
CA ILE A 126 0.36 -9.35 -13.60
C ILE A 126 0.19 -9.63 -12.09
N PHE A 127 0.63 -8.70 -11.28
CA PHE A 127 0.36 -8.72 -9.86
C PHE A 127 -1.01 -8.09 -9.55
N PHE A 128 -1.95 -8.89 -9.07
CA PHE A 128 -3.26 -8.40 -8.64
C PHE A 128 -3.23 -7.95 -7.18
N VAL A 129 -3.47 -6.66 -6.98
CA VAL A 129 -3.57 -6.05 -5.64
C VAL A 129 -5.03 -6.10 -5.18
N ARG A 130 -5.28 -6.74 -4.05
CA ARG A 130 -6.62 -6.85 -3.45
C ARG A 130 -7.02 -5.55 -2.79
N CYS A 131 -7.97 -4.84 -3.39
CA CYS A 131 -8.41 -3.53 -2.94
C CYS A 131 -9.89 -3.54 -2.58
N TYR A 132 -10.24 -2.88 -1.51
CA TYR A 132 -11.62 -2.84 -1.01
C TYR A 132 -12.10 -1.40 -0.90
N MET A 133 -13.19 -1.08 -1.55
CA MET A 133 -13.91 0.18 -1.39
C MET A 133 -15.20 -0.09 -0.61
N ASP A 134 -15.04 -0.56 0.61
CA ASP A 134 -16.11 -1.01 1.48
C ASP A 134 -16.10 -0.22 2.79
N PRO A 135 -17.01 0.75 2.97
CA PRO A 135 -17.08 1.56 4.18
C PRO A 135 -17.46 0.75 5.44
N ILE A 136 -18.04 -0.42 5.29
CA ILE A 136 -18.39 -1.29 6.43
C ILE A 136 -17.13 -1.78 7.13
N MET A 137 -16.06 -2.03 6.41
CA MET A 137 -14.77 -2.45 6.94
C MET A 137 -14.14 -1.43 7.91
N GLN A 138 -14.57 -0.17 7.87
CA GLN A 138 -14.06 0.86 8.79
C GLN A 138 -14.52 0.66 10.24
N LYS A 139 -15.60 -0.08 10.46
CA LYS A 139 -16.18 -0.26 11.79
C LYS A 139 -15.65 -1.49 12.53
N HIS A 140 -15.14 -2.46 11.80
CA HIS A 140 -14.71 -3.74 12.35
C HIS A 140 -13.40 -4.20 11.71
N GLY A 141 -12.34 -4.34 12.51
CA GLY A 141 -11.04 -4.82 12.05
C GLY A 141 -10.23 -3.77 11.28
N LEU A 142 -9.46 -4.23 10.29
CA LEU A 142 -8.61 -3.36 9.48
C LEU A 142 -9.43 -2.54 8.49
N THR A 143 -9.14 -1.26 8.40
CA THR A 143 -9.75 -0.36 7.42
C THR A 143 -9.33 -0.73 5.99
N PRO A 144 -10.11 -0.32 4.97
CA PRO A 144 -9.70 -0.46 3.56
C PRO A 144 -8.33 0.16 3.28
N ASP A 145 -8.01 1.30 3.87
CA ASP A 145 -6.71 1.97 3.76
C ASP A 145 -5.56 1.12 4.32
N GLN A 146 -5.72 0.56 5.52
CA GLN A 146 -4.71 -0.33 6.11
C GLN A 146 -4.50 -1.59 5.27
N LYS A 147 -5.57 -2.17 4.75
CA LYS A 147 -5.51 -3.34 3.86
C LYS A 147 -4.78 -3.02 2.56
N LEU A 148 -5.10 -1.87 1.94
CA LEU A 148 -4.46 -1.44 0.71
C LEU A 148 -2.96 -1.21 0.91
N ARG A 149 -2.56 -0.48 1.97
CA ARG A 149 -1.15 -0.22 2.27
C ARG A 149 -0.36 -1.50 2.51
N LYS A 150 -0.98 -2.52 3.08
CA LYS A 150 -0.38 -3.86 3.17
C LYS A 150 -0.31 -4.52 1.79
N ALA A 151 -1.42 -4.54 1.05
CA ALA A 151 -1.55 -5.27 -0.21
C ALA A 151 -0.62 -4.73 -1.32
N ILE A 152 -0.42 -3.41 -1.38
CA ILE A 152 0.51 -2.79 -2.34
C ILE A 152 1.91 -3.40 -2.23
N TYR A 153 2.37 -3.73 -1.03
CA TYR A 153 3.71 -4.26 -0.83
C TYR A 153 3.79 -5.80 -0.90
N ASP A 154 2.67 -6.51 -1.04
CA ASP A 154 2.68 -7.97 -1.18
C ASP A 154 3.37 -8.44 -2.48
N GLY A 155 3.42 -7.59 -3.50
CA GLY A 155 4.13 -7.83 -4.75
C GLY A 155 5.66 -7.74 -4.66
N LEU A 156 6.21 -7.30 -3.54
CA LEU A 156 7.65 -7.26 -3.34
C LEU A 156 8.23 -8.68 -3.25
N LYS A 157 9.25 -8.97 -4.04
CA LYS A 157 9.96 -10.25 -4.03
C LYS A 157 11.20 -10.14 -3.15
N VAL A 158 11.59 -11.27 -2.53
CA VAL A 158 12.84 -11.35 -1.78
C VAL A 158 14.01 -10.98 -2.68
N ARG A 159 14.89 -10.11 -2.20
CA ARG A 159 16.09 -9.63 -2.91
C ARG A 159 17.31 -9.70 -2.01
N GLU A 160 18.48 -9.63 -2.63
CA GLU A 160 19.75 -9.48 -1.92
C GLU A 160 19.71 -8.22 -1.06
N GLU A 161 20.19 -8.34 0.16
CA GLU A 161 20.10 -7.28 1.15
C GLU A 161 21.16 -6.18 0.93
N ASN A 162 20.70 -4.94 0.80
CA ASN A 162 21.54 -3.75 0.87
C ASN A 162 21.60 -3.22 2.32
N PRO A 163 22.71 -3.45 3.04
CA PRO A 163 22.84 -3.04 4.44
C PRO A 163 22.88 -1.52 4.65
N LYS A 164 23.06 -0.76 3.55
CA LYS A 164 23.10 0.71 3.57
C LYS A 164 21.81 1.35 3.04
N ALA A 165 20.72 0.58 3.00
CA ALA A 165 19.42 1.09 2.61
C ALA A 165 18.36 0.86 3.68
N VAL A 166 17.41 1.77 3.75
CA VAL A 166 16.17 1.65 4.52
C VAL A 166 15.00 1.94 3.60
N THR A 167 13.89 1.23 3.81
CA THR A 167 12.65 1.50 3.07
C THR A 167 11.59 2.04 4.01
N ILE A 168 10.97 3.15 3.63
CA ILE A 168 9.82 3.71 4.33
C ILE A 168 8.55 3.23 3.64
N LEU A 169 7.69 2.55 4.39
CA LEU A 169 6.45 1.94 3.93
C LEU A 169 5.22 2.72 4.41
N GLY A 170 4.19 2.72 3.59
CA GLY A 170 2.87 3.17 4.01
C GLY A 170 2.67 4.69 4.04
N SER A 171 3.56 5.46 3.43
CA SER A 171 3.42 6.91 3.26
C SER A 171 2.84 7.24 1.89
N ASP A 172 2.01 8.30 1.82
CA ASP A 172 1.47 8.82 0.56
C ASP A 172 2.44 9.80 -0.13
N PHE A 173 3.31 10.40 0.66
CA PHE A 173 4.32 11.33 0.22
C PHE A 173 5.69 10.89 0.72
N ALA A 174 6.72 11.17 -0.05
CA ALA A 174 8.09 10.99 0.40
C ALA A 174 8.39 11.89 1.60
N LEU A 175 9.28 11.45 2.47
CA LEU A 175 9.76 12.29 3.57
C LEU A 175 10.44 13.54 2.99
N ASP A 176 10.11 14.68 3.58
CA ASP A 176 10.74 15.94 3.22
C ASP A 176 12.26 15.89 3.45
N GLU A 177 13.02 16.50 2.53
CA GLU A 177 14.50 16.57 2.62
C GLU A 177 15.00 17.25 3.90
N THR A 178 14.18 18.11 4.49
CA THR A 178 14.48 18.83 5.73
C THR A 178 14.12 18.05 6.99
N SER A 179 13.42 16.90 6.86
CA SER A 179 13.07 16.07 8.00
C SER A 179 14.31 15.55 8.73
N ASP A 180 14.26 15.51 10.04
CA ASP A 180 15.38 15.05 10.86
C ASP A 180 15.77 13.61 10.56
N ILE A 181 14.78 12.74 10.28
CA ILE A 181 15.03 11.35 9.90
C ILE A 181 15.84 11.30 8.60
N ARG A 182 15.39 12.04 7.55
CA ARG A 182 16.08 12.02 6.25
C ARG A 182 17.49 12.62 6.35
N ARG A 183 17.65 13.72 7.08
CA ARG A 183 18.94 14.34 7.35
C ARG A 183 19.89 13.40 8.10
N LEU A 184 19.41 12.71 9.13
CA LEU A 184 20.18 11.75 9.91
C LEU A 184 20.66 10.57 9.06
N LEU A 185 19.76 9.99 8.26
CA LEU A 185 20.08 8.87 7.37
C LEU A 185 21.09 9.29 6.30
N LYS A 186 20.92 10.47 5.70
CA LYS A 186 21.87 11.05 4.75
C LYS A 186 23.25 11.27 5.37
N TRP A 187 23.30 11.80 6.59
CA TRP A 187 24.58 11.96 7.32
C TRP A 187 25.29 10.63 7.57
N LYS A 188 24.55 9.55 7.79
CA LYS A 188 25.09 8.19 7.95
C LYS A 188 25.32 7.46 6.61
N HIS A 189 25.17 8.13 5.48
CA HIS A 189 25.29 7.54 4.15
C HIS A 189 24.38 6.32 3.95
N ILE A 190 23.15 6.41 4.49
CA ILE A 190 22.11 5.41 4.32
C ILE A 190 21.14 5.91 3.26
N GLU A 191 20.90 5.08 2.26
CA GLU A 191 19.94 5.33 1.19
C GLU A 191 18.52 5.18 1.75
N VAL A 192 17.64 6.13 1.43
CA VAL A 192 16.21 6.06 1.77
C VAL A 192 15.45 5.69 0.51
N LYS A 193 14.62 4.67 0.59
CA LYS A 193 13.74 4.22 -0.49
C LYS A 193 12.29 4.34 -0.06
N GLU A 194 11.47 4.93 -0.92
CA GLU A 194 10.07 5.21 -0.63
C GLU A 194 9.21 4.95 -1.87
N LEU A 195 8.01 4.38 -1.68
CA LEU A 195 7.09 4.11 -2.78
C LEU A 195 6.74 5.37 -3.60
N PRO A 196 6.49 6.55 -2.99
CA PRO A 196 6.22 7.77 -3.74
C PRO A 196 7.35 8.23 -4.68
N GLU A 197 8.57 7.76 -4.47
CA GLU A 197 9.74 8.06 -5.32
C GLU A 197 9.93 7.01 -6.44
N CYS A 198 9.17 5.93 -6.43
CA CYS A 198 9.27 4.87 -7.43
C CYS A 198 8.59 5.27 -8.75
N ASN A 199 9.34 5.28 -9.84
CA ASN A 199 8.83 5.59 -11.18
C ASN A 199 8.75 4.38 -12.12
N SER A 200 9.13 3.20 -11.65
CA SER A 200 9.13 1.96 -12.42
C SER A 200 8.89 0.74 -11.52
N TRP A 201 8.40 -0.35 -12.12
CA TRP A 201 8.27 -1.63 -11.43
C TRP A 201 9.60 -2.12 -10.84
N LYS A 202 10.70 -1.83 -11.52
CA LYS A 202 12.04 -2.16 -11.02
C LYS A 202 12.35 -1.42 -9.72
N SER A 203 12.17 -0.10 -9.68
CA SER A 203 12.41 0.69 -8.46
C SER A 203 11.47 0.31 -7.32
N TYR A 204 10.21 -0.04 -7.62
CA TYR A 204 9.31 -0.61 -6.65
C TYR A 204 9.84 -1.93 -6.06
N GLN A 205 10.33 -2.85 -6.90
CA GLN A 205 10.92 -4.10 -6.40
C GLN A 205 12.19 -3.88 -5.58
N GLU A 206 12.94 -2.81 -5.84
CA GLU A 206 14.14 -2.45 -5.08
C GLU A 206 13.83 -1.97 -3.65
N LEU A 207 12.58 -1.67 -3.33
CA LEU A 207 12.15 -1.43 -1.95
C LEU A 207 12.42 -2.65 -1.04
N ALA A 208 12.42 -3.85 -1.58
CA ALA A 208 12.63 -5.10 -0.83
C ALA A 208 14.09 -5.40 -0.46
N ASP A 209 15.06 -4.68 -1.04
CA ASP A 209 16.46 -4.95 -0.77
C ASP A 209 16.96 -4.35 0.55
N SER A 210 16.26 -3.38 1.12
CA SER A 210 16.65 -2.72 2.36
C SER A 210 16.66 -3.69 3.55
N LYS A 211 17.61 -3.46 4.46
CA LYS A 211 17.72 -4.25 5.69
C LYS A 211 16.63 -3.94 6.70
N ILE A 212 16.16 -2.70 6.72
CA ILE A 212 15.20 -2.19 7.70
C ILE A 212 14.05 -1.55 6.98
N PHE A 213 12.85 -1.91 7.42
CA PHE A 213 11.61 -1.27 7.01
C PHE A 213 11.12 -0.33 8.11
N ILE A 214 10.68 0.85 7.72
CA ILE A 214 10.20 1.90 8.61
C ILE A 214 8.78 2.27 8.19
N ALA A 215 7.88 2.53 9.13
CA ALA A 215 6.63 3.24 8.87
C ALA A 215 6.51 4.43 9.81
N CYS A 216 6.12 5.58 9.25
CA CYS A 216 5.93 6.82 9.97
C CYS A 216 4.45 7.19 10.14
N TYR A 217 3.56 6.47 9.45
CA TYR A 217 2.12 6.70 9.51
C TYR A 217 1.40 5.53 10.19
N PRO A 218 0.43 5.82 11.08
CA PRO A 218 -0.36 4.79 11.76
C PRO A 218 -1.02 3.79 10.80
N PRO A 219 -1.63 4.19 9.67
CA PRO A 219 -2.21 3.23 8.72
C PRO A 219 -1.19 2.30 8.06
N GLY A 220 0.08 2.70 7.99
CA GLY A 220 1.16 1.89 7.43
C GLY A 220 1.71 0.83 8.38
N LYS A 221 1.42 0.94 9.69
CA LYS A 221 1.98 0.05 10.72
C LYS A 221 1.69 -1.43 10.46
N TYR A 222 0.45 -1.75 10.13
CA TYR A 222 0.06 -3.13 9.83
C TYR A 222 0.82 -3.69 8.62
N GLY A 223 0.89 -2.92 7.53
CA GLY A 223 1.67 -3.29 6.34
C GLY A 223 3.16 -3.48 6.65
N LEU A 224 3.74 -2.61 7.47
CA LEU A 224 5.12 -2.73 7.94
C LEU A 224 5.37 -4.08 8.64
N GLU A 225 4.54 -4.43 9.61
CA GLU A 225 4.68 -5.66 10.41
C GLU A 225 4.58 -6.90 9.50
N CYS A 226 3.56 -6.97 8.64
CA CYS A 226 3.38 -8.07 7.70
C CYS A 226 4.55 -8.22 6.72
N GLN A 227 5.03 -7.12 6.14
CA GLN A 227 6.10 -7.18 5.15
C GLN A 227 7.46 -7.48 5.79
N ALA A 228 7.73 -6.96 6.98
CA ALA A 228 8.95 -7.26 7.71
C ALA A 228 9.03 -8.75 8.08
N GLU A 229 7.93 -9.35 8.51
CA GLU A 229 7.85 -10.80 8.78
C GLU A 229 8.06 -11.61 7.49
N ARG A 230 7.29 -11.32 6.45
CA ARG A 230 7.33 -12.05 5.17
C ARG A 230 8.70 -12.01 4.49
N LEU A 231 9.36 -10.84 4.49
CA LEU A 231 10.65 -10.61 3.85
C LEU A 231 11.84 -10.76 4.83
N ARG A 232 11.57 -11.13 6.10
CA ARG A 232 12.57 -11.30 7.17
C ARG A 232 13.41 -10.05 7.41
N LYS A 233 12.77 -8.88 7.44
CA LYS A 233 13.39 -7.57 7.66
C LYS A 233 13.15 -7.09 9.09
N LYS A 234 13.96 -6.15 9.55
CA LYS A 234 13.67 -5.44 10.80
C LYS A 234 12.57 -4.41 10.55
N ALA A 235 11.59 -4.34 11.44
CA ALA A 235 10.55 -3.34 11.44
C ALA A 235 10.83 -2.25 12.47
N LEU A 236 10.64 -0.99 12.08
CA LEU A 236 10.64 0.16 12.97
C LEU A 236 9.39 0.99 12.72
N TYR A 237 8.57 1.15 13.73
CA TYR A 237 7.45 2.05 13.69
C TYR A 237 7.85 3.36 14.37
N LEU A 238 7.89 4.46 13.60
CA LEU A 238 8.34 5.78 14.03
C LEU A 238 7.25 6.81 13.71
N PRO A 239 6.12 6.81 14.41
CA PRO A 239 5.07 7.78 14.17
C PRO A 239 5.58 9.19 14.49
N GLY A 240 5.05 10.18 13.77
CA GLY A 240 5.21 11.58 14.18
C GLY A 240 4.53 11.77 15.53
N SER A 241 5.29 11.89 16.58
CA SER A 241 4.80 12.06 17.95
C SER A 241 5.51 13.25 18.59
N PHE A 242 4.92 13.77 19.67
CA PHE A 242 5.55 14.79 20.49
C PHE A 242 6.54 14.20 21.51
N ASP A 243 6.69 12.87 21.55
CA ASP A 243 7.65 12.19 22.41
C ASP A 243 8.90 11.82 21.63
N TYR A 244 9.91 12.70 21.68
CA TYR A 244 11.17 12.50 21.00
C TYR A 244 11.97 11.31 21.55
N ASP A 245 11.81 10.94 22.81
CA ASP A 245 12.55 9.82 23.40
C ASP A 245 12.13 8.49 22.78
N GLU A 246 10.86 8.34 22.41
CA GLU A 246 10.36 7.16 21.69
C GLU A 246 10.91 7.06 20.26
N ILE A 247 11.23 8.19 19.63
CA ILE A 247 11.81 8.24 18.29
C ILE A 247 13.33 7.98 18.33
N ILE A 248 14.03 8.60 19.23
CA ILE A 248 15.49 8.53 19.33
C ILE A 248 15.96 7.11 19.70
N ARG A 249 15.27 6.43 20.59
CA ARG A 249 15.61 5.07 21.03
C ARG A 249 15.70 4.06 19.88
N PRO A 250 14.68 3.88 19.03
CA PRO A 250 14.73 2.90 17.93
C PRO A 250 15.82 3.22 16.92
N VAL A 251 15.98 4.49 16.53
CA VAL A 251 16.99 4.91 15.55
C VAL A 251 18.41 4.68 16.10
N SER A 252 18.64 5.00 17.36
CA SER A 252 19.92 4.75 18.04
C SER A 252 20.26 3.26 18.10
N TYR A 253 19.25 2.40 18.30
CA TYR A 253 19.47 0.96 18.46
C TYR A 253 19.82 0.26 17.15
N THR A 254 19.39 0.78 16.01
CA THR A 254 19.48 0.06 14.73
C THR A 254 20.66 0.48 13.87
N HIS A 255 20.98 1.77 13.84
CA HIS A 255 22.02 2.29 12.95
C HIS A 255 23.12 3.08 13.65
N LEU A 256 22.85 3.62 14.84
CA LEU A 256 23.80 4.52 15.52
C LEU A 256 24.74 3.80 16.48
N ARG A 257 24.44 2.56 16.87
CA ARG A 257 25.26 1.80 17.82
C ARG A 257 26.56 1.25 17.27
N ALA A 258 26.81 1.42 15.97
CA ALA A 258 28.08 0.93 15.45
C ALA A 258 29.28 1.80 15.87
N HIS A 259 29.13 3.11 16.09
CA HIS A 259 30.27 3.97 16.34
C HIS A 259 30.06 5.32 17.03
N GLU A 260 29.07 5.62 17.80
CA GLU A 260 29.14 6.80 18.67
C GLU A 260 27.86 7.02 19.45
N THR A 261 28.00 7.25 20.70
CA THR A 261 26.99 7.68 21.63
C THR A 261 26.53 9.10 21.25
N LEU A 262 25.22 9.31 21.14
CA LEU A 262 24.56 10.63 21.04
C LEU A 262 24.90 11.59 22.20
N ARG A 263 25.98 11.36 22.91
CA ARG A 263 26.45 12.20 24.01
C ARG A 263 27.12 13.50 23.57
N HIS A 264 27.20 13.78 22.28
CA HIS A 264 27.85 14.97 21.74
C HIS A 264 26.98 15.78 20.78
N LEU A 265 25.63 15.71 20.94
CA LEU A 265 24.73 16.70 20.33
C LEU A 265 24.10 17.57 21.41
#